data_441fbec6a84984102daf83fd07ca44b0
#
_entry.id   441fbec6a84984102daf83fd07ca44b0
#
_cell.length_a   1.000
_cell.length_b   1.000
_cell.length_c   1.000
_cell.angle_alpha   90.00
_cell.angle_beta   90.00
_cell.angle_gamma   90.00
#
_symmetry.space_group_name_H-M   'P 1'
#
loop_
_entity.id
_entity.type
_entity.pdbx_description
1 polymer ?
#
loop_
_entity_poly.entity_id
_entity_poly.type
_entity_poly.pdbx_seq_one_letter_code
_entity_poly.pdbx_strand_id
1 'polypeptide(L)'
;MKISIDSADLAEIRDAAAMGVIDGVTTNPRLVAKTGKPLERVIRDICEIVDGPISAEVIATDAEAIVREGKQLAAIHPNVVVKVPLI
;
A
#
# COMPACT_ATOMS: atom_id res chain seq x y z
N MET A 1 -9.05 5.08 18.46
CA MET A 1 -8.74 3.77 17.85
C MET A 1 -8.46 3.94 16.38
N LYS A 2 -7.39 3.32 15.90
CA LYS A 2 -7.04 3.38 14.48
C LYS A 2 -7.38 2.05 13.82
N ILE A 3 -8.08 2.11 12.71
CA ILE A 3 -8.53 0.92 11.97
C ILE A 3 -7.92 0.95 10.58
N SER A 4 -7.25 -0.14 10.21
CA SER A 4 -6.70 -0.33 8.86
C SER A 4 -7.40 -1.50 8.18
N ILE A 5 -7.57 -1.41 6.88
CA ILE A 5 -8.14 -2.48 6.07
C ILE A 5 -7.04 -3.13 5.22
N ASP A 6 -7.05 -4.45 5.14
CA ASP A 6 -6.14 -5.21 4.28
C ASP A 6 -6.80 -5.40 2.93
N SER A 7 -6.43 -4.59 1.94
CA SER A 7 -7.05 -4.65 0.64
C SER A 7 -6.22 -3.93 -0.41
N ALA A 8 -6.38 -4.34 -1.66
CA ALA A 8 -5.90 -3.61 -2.84
C ALA A 8 -7.04 -3.38 -3.82
N ASP A 9 -8.26 -3.73 -3.44
CA ASP A 9 -9.47 -3.53 -4.24
C ASP A 9 -9.99 -2.12 -4.01
N LEU A 10 -9.95 -1.27 -5.04
CA LEU A 10 -10.31 0.13 -4.92
C LEU A 10 -11.79 0.34 -4.57
N ALA A 11 -12.68 -0.50 -5.06
CA ALA A 11 -14.11 -0.40 -4.74
C ALA A 11 -14.34 -0.66 -3.26
N GLU A 12 -13.70 -1.69 -2.72
CA GLU A 12 -13.78 -2.02 -1.29
C GLU A 12 -13.21 -0.90 -0.43
N ILE A 13 -12.05 -0.36 -0.83
CA ILE A 13 -11.41 0.73 -0.11
C ILE A 13 -12.27 1.99 -0.14
N ARG A 14 -12.87 2.32 -1.28
CA ARG A 14 -13.77 3.48 -1.38
C ARG A 14 -14.98 3.33 -0.47
N ASP A 15 -15.58 2.14 -0.44
CA ASP A 15 -16.73 1.89 0.41
C ASP A 15 -16.38 2.05 1.89
N ALA A 16 -15.25 1.48 2.30
CA ALA A 16 -14.79 1.59 3.68
C ALA A 16 -14.44 3.04 4.05
N ALA A 17 -13.80 3.78 3.14
CA ALA A 17 -13.47 5.18 3.35
C ALA A 17 -14.72 6.04 3.48
N ALA A 18 -15.75 5.75 2.66
CA ALA A 18 -17.02 6.48 2.70
C ALA A 18 -17.74 6.29 4.02
N MET A 19 -17.55 5.18 4.69
CA MET A 19 -18.12 4.93 6.02
C MET A 19 -17.41 5.71 7.12
N GLY A 20 -16.23 6.28 6.82
CA GLY A 20 -15.47 7.07 7.78
C GLY A 20 -14.84 6.28 8.90
N VAL A 21 -14.71 4.97 8.75
CA VAL A 21 -14.21 4.11 9.83
C VAL A 21 -12.77 3.66 9.67
N ILE A 22 -12.15 3.88 8.51
CA ILE A 22 -10.76 3.45 8.31
C ILE A 22 -9.81 4.63 8.34
N ASP A 23 -8.65 4.40 8.94
CA ASP A 23 -7.58 5.38 9.06
C ASP A 23 -6.42 5.10 8.10
N GLY A 24 -6.32 3.88 7.63
CA GLY A 24 -5.24 3.48 6.73
C GLY A 24 -5.55 2.21 5.97
N VAL A 25 -4.63 1.83 5.09
CA VAL A 25 -4.76 0.63 4.26
C VAL A 25 -3.45 -0.16 4.32
N THR A 26 -3.57 -1.47 4.44
CA THR A 26 -2.44 -2.39 4.36
C THR A 26 -2.57 -3.21 3.09
N THR A 27 -1.55 -3.17 2.25
CA THR A 27 -1.50 -4.01 1.06
C THR A 27 -0.43 -5.08 1.23
N ASN A 28 -0.50 -6.13 0.43
CA ASN A 28 0.55 -7.12 0.33
C ASN A 28 0.67 -7.59 -1.13
N PRO A 29 1.79 -8.25 -1.50
CA PRO A 29 2.01 -8.65 -2.90
C PRO A 29 0.89 -9.51 -3.49
N ARG A 30 0.29 -10.38 -2.69
CA ARG A 30 -0.78 -11.26 -3.17
C ARG A 30 -2.04 -10.47 -3.51
N LEU A 31 -2.41 -9.52 -2.66
CA LEU A 31 -3.58 -8.68 -2.90
C LEU A 31 -3.37 -7.79 -4.11
N VAL A 32 -2.18 -7.22 -4.25
CA VAL A 32 -1.84 -6.38 -5.39
C VAL A 32 -1.86 -7.19 -6.69
N ALA A 33 -1.32 -8.41 -6.67
CA ALA A 33 -1.30 -9.28 -7.85
C ALA A 33 -2.71 -9.57 -8.38
N LYS A 34 -3.69 -9.70 -7.50
CA LYS A 34 -5.09 -9.94 -7.89
C LYS A 34 -5.69 -8.80 -8.70
N THR A 35 -5.17 -7.58 -8.56
CA THR A 35 -5.69 -6.43 -9.29
C THR A 35 -5.26 -6.41 -10.76
N GLY A 36 -4.20 -7.12 -11.11
CA GLY A 36 -3.61 -7.09 -12.45
C GLY A 36 -2.88 -5.79 -12.77
N LYS A 37 -2.70 -4.89 -11.78
CA LYS A 37 -2.04 -3.60 -11.96
C LYS A 37 -0.67 -3.60 -11.30
N PRO A 38 0.28 -2.75 -11.78
CA PRO A 38 1.55 -2.57 -11.10
C PRO A 38 1.36 -2.03 -9.68
N LEU A 39 2.24 -2.42 -8.77
CA LEU A 39 2.19 -1.98 -7.37
C LEU A 39 2.14 -0.46 -7.24
N GLU A 40 2.98 0.27 -7.97
CA GLU A 40 2.99 1.73 -7.90
C GLU A 40 1.64 2.34 -8.25
N ARG A 41 0.96 1.80 -9.27
CA ARG A 41 -0.35 2.26 -9.68
C ARG A 41 -1.37 2.06 -8.58
N VAL A 42 -1.37 0.87 -7.97
CA VAL A 42 -2.29 0.54 -6.89
C VAL A 42 -2.08 1.49 -5.70
N ILE A 43 -0.85 1.70 -5.31
CA ILE A 43 -0.53 2.57 -4.17
C ILE A 43 -0.96 4.02 -4.45
N ARG A 44 -0.71 4.54 -5.64
CA ARG A 44 -1.15 5.89 -6.01
C ARG A 44 -2.66 6.04 -5.93
N ASP A 45 -3.37 5.06 -6.48
CA ASP A 45 -4.82 5.10 -6.49
C ASP A 45 -5.39 5.06 -5.07
N ILE A 46 -4.80 4.26 -4.19
CA ILE A 46 -5.22 4.19 -2.79
C ILE A 46 -4.94 5.51 -2.07
N CYS A 47 -3.79 6.12 -2.30
CA CYS A 47 -3.45 7.40 -1.68
C CYS A 47 -4.42 8.52 -2.06
N GLU A 48 -5.05 8.45 -3.23
CA GLU A 48 -6.07 9.42 -3.62
C GLU A 48 -7.39 9.25 -2.87
N ILE A 49 -7.64 8.06 -2.33
CA ILE A 49 -8.88 7.73 -1.64
C ILE A 49 -8.75 7.92 -0.13
N VAL A 50 -7.64 7.48 0.44
CA VAL A 50 -7.43 7.44 1.88
C VAL A 50 -6.29 8.38 2.28
N ASP A 51 -6.58 9.33 3.16
CA ASP A 51 -5.56 10.20 3.73
C ASP A 51 -5.11 9.63 5.08
N GLY A 52 -4.27 8.65 5.02
CA GLY A 52 -3.73 7.97 6.18
C GLY A 52 -2.61 7.03 5.76
N PRO A 53 -1.99 6.29 6.68
CA PRO A 53 -0.88 5.42 6.34
C PRO A 53 -1.29 4.30 5.40
N ILE A 54 -0.53 4.16 4.32
CA ILE A 54 -0.73 3.12 3.30
C ILE A 54 0.51 2.23 3.33
N SER A 55 0.36 1.01 3.80
CA SER A 55 1.48 0.07 3.88
C SER A 55 1.69 -0.65 2.55
N ALA A 56 2.93 -0.62 2.07
CA ALA A 56 3.34 -1.31 0.85
C ALA A 56 4.55 -2.19 1.14
N GLU A 57 4.49 -3.46 0.75
CA GLU A 57 5.56 -4.41 1.01
C GLU A 57 6.49 -4.54 -0.19
N VAL A 58 7.81 -4.46 0.08
CA VAL A 58 8.84 -4.67 -0.93
C VAL A 58 8.94 -6.16 -1.25
N ILE A 59 9.06 -6.49 -2.53
CA ILE A 59 9.09 -7.88 -3.01
C ILE A 59 10.53 -8.38 -3.20
N ALA A 60 11.49 -7.48 -3.37
CA ALA A 60 12.87 -7.83 -3.62
C ALA A 60 13.48 -8.68 -2.51
N THR A 61 14.45 -9.53 -2.87
CA THR A 61 15.04 -10.48 -1.94
C THR A 61 16.47 -10.13 -1.52
N ASP A 62 17.15 -9.23 -2.23
CA ASP A 62 18.50 -8.80 -1.85
C ASP A 62 18.49 -7.37 -1.30
N ALA A 63 19.47 -7.05 -0.45
CA ALA A 63 19.49 -5.78 0.27
C ALA A 63 19.50 -4.55 -0.64
N GLU A 64 20.26 -4.60 -1.73
CA GLU A 64 20.35 -3.48 -2.65
C GLU A 64 19.03 -3.20 -3.35
N ALA A 65 18.38 -4.26 -3.83
CA ALA A 65 17.08 -4.14 -4.48
C ALA A 65 15.99 -3.70 -3.50
N ILE A 66 16.03 -4.17 -2.25
CA ILE A 66 15.10 -3.75 -1.20
C ILE A 66 15.17 -2.25 -0.97
N VAL A 67 16.39 -1.70 -0.84
CA VAL A 67 16.59 -0.27 -0.64
C VAL A 67 16.07 0.52 -1.84
N ARG A 68 16.36 0.08 -3.05
CA ARG A 68 15.93 0.76 -4.28
C ARG A 68 14.41 0.77 -4.41
N GLU A 69 13.76 -0.37 -4.24
CA GLU A 69 12.30 -0.46 -4.30
C GLU A 69 11.64 0.33 -3.17
N GLY A 70 12.21 0.24 -1.97
CA GLY A 70 11.70 0.99 -0.82
C GLY A 70 11.70 2.50 -1.07
N LYS A 71 12.77 3.02 -1.64
CA LYS A 71 12.85 4.44 -1.99
C LYS A 71 11.84 4.83 -3.06
N GLN A 72 11.65 3.97 -4.05
CA GLN A 72 10.66 4.23 -5.10
C GLN A 72 9.25 4.29 -4.54
N LEU A 73 8.90 3.36 -3.67
CA LEU A 73 7.58 3.34 -3.03
C LEU A 73 7.38 4.55 -2.12
N ALA A 74 8.38 4.88 -1.31
CA ALA A 74 8.30 6.02 -0.40
C ALA A 74 8.16 7.35 -1.15
N ALA A 75 8.66 7.44 -2.37
CA ALA A 75 8.57 8.64 -3.20
C ALA A 75 7.18 8.87 -3.79
N ILE A 76 6.30 7.87 -3.78
CA ILE A 76 4.96 7.98 -4.38
C ILE A 76 4.11 9.00 -3.63
N HIS A 77 4.11 8.92 -2.29
CA HIS A 77 3.28 9.79 -1.45
C HIS A 77 3.80 9.77 -0.02
N PRO A 78 3.71 10.90 0.71
CA PRO A 78 4.17 10.95 2.11
C PRO A 78 3.51 9.94 3.04
N ASN A 79 2.30 9.49 2.73
CA ASN A 79 1.57 8.53 3.57
C ASN A 79 2.00 7.08 3.37
N VAL A 80 2.88 6.81 2.42
CA VAL A 80 3.32 5.43 2.17
C VAL A 80 4.29 4.98 3.25
N VAL A 81 3.96 3.83 3.86
CA VAL A 81 4.81 3.16 4.84
C VAL A 81 5.37 1.91 4.17
N VAL A 82 6.67 1.87 4.02
CA VAL A 82 7.32 0.73 3.34
C VAL A 82 7.61 -0.37 4.35
N LYS A 83 7.14 -1.57 4.06
CA LYS A 83 7.46 -2.77 4.83
C LYS A 83 8.55 -3.55 4.11
N VAL A 84 9.56 -3.96 4.86
CA VAL A 84 10.71 -4.69 4.34
C VAL A 84 10.66 -6.10 4.89
N PRO A 85 10.89 -7.13 4.05
CA PRO A 85 10.92 -8.50 4.55
C PRO A 85 12.14 -8.72 5.45
N LEU A 86 11.97 -9.58 6.44
CA LEU A 86 13.11 -10.07 7.22
C LEU A 86 13.88 -11.08 6.38
N ILE A 87 15.17 -10.90 6.29
CA ILE A 87 16.05 -11.77 5.52
C ILE A 87 16.86 -12.63 6.47
#